data_09e57d7be0536f74411f145aff5e0fa2
#
_entry.id   09e57d7be0536f74411f145aff5e0fa2
#
_cell.length_a   1.000
_cell.length_b   1.000
_cell.length_c   1.000
_cell.angle_alpha   90.00
_cell.angle_beta   90.00
_cell.angle_gamma   90.00
#
_symmetry.space_group_name_H-M   'P 1'
#
loop_
_entity.id
_entity.type
_entity.pdbx_description
1 polymer ?
#
loop_
_entity_poly.entity_id
_entity_poly.type
_entity_poly.pdbx_seq_one_letter_code
_entity_poly.pdbx_strand_id
1 'polypeptide(L)'
;MKKDTYVLGISGGFSIGNQDASAALIKNSEIVSAVEEERLVRVKHARGMFPKQSVQFCLSKAGITIKDVDYLAFHTDTYDNIIEDIKDYMNFHFGHCPEIKLVNHHMAHACMYLVSGFDEAKILTIDYSGDGICTTLNQGKGDKITRLKEYKTPNSLGVFYAIMTQFLGFKMDSDEYKVMGLSAYGKDDSKLNEKMDKILKIENNKYTLNEKVY
;
A
#
# COMPACT_ATOMS: atom_id res chain seq x y z
N MET A 1 26.76 -19.55 -15.29
CA MET A 1 26.37 -18.23 -14.74
C MET A 1 24.99 -18.39 -14.14
N LYS A 2 24.73 -17.85 -12.95
CA LYS A 2 23.39 -17.85 -12.36
C LYS A 2 22.50 -16.95 -13.24
N LYS A 3 21.34 -17.44 -13.67
CA LYS A 3 20.40 -16.65 -14.46
C LYS A 3 19.91 -15.47 -13.60
N ASP A 4 19.84 -14.26 -14.17
CA ASP A 4 19.21 -13.12 -13.50
C ASP A 4 17.75 -13.43 -13.20
N THR A 5 17.28 -12.99 -12.04
CA THR A 5 15.88 -13.13 -11.64
C THR A 5 15.21 -11.76 -11.64
N TYR A 6 14.11 -11.62 -12.39
CA TYR A 6 13.31 -10.42 -12.44
C TYR A 6 11.96 -10.61 -11.75
N VAL A 7 11.62 -9.68 -10.86
CA VAL A 7 10.33 -9.63 -10.17
C VAL A 7 9.66 -8.29 -10.49
N LEU A 8 8.46 -8.34 -11.05
CA LEU A 8 7.62 -7.18 -11.31
C LEU A 8 6.56 -7.08 -10.23
N GLY A 9 6.66 -6.09 -9.36
CA GLY A 9 5.61 -5.74 -8.41
C GLY A 9 4.63 -4.76 -9.05
N ILE A 10 3.33 -4.98 -8.88
CA ILE A 10 2.29 -4.08 -9.38
C ILE A 10 1.24 -3.78 -8.32
N SER A 11 0.70 -2.57 -8.37
CA SER A 11 -0.41 -2.08 -7.56
C SER A 11 -1.47 -1.45 -8.45
N GLY A 12 -2.68 -1.28 -7.93
CA GLY A 12 -3.84 -0.79 -8.66
C GLY A 12 -4.92 -1.84 -8.76
N GLY A 13 -5.91 -1.65 -9.58
CA GLY A 13 -6.97 -2.63 -9.71
C GLY A 13 -8.07 -2.27 -10.68
N PHE A 14 -9.02 -3.19 -10.83
CA PHE A 14 -10.08 -3.15 -11.83
C PHE A 14 -11.35 -2.42 -11.34
N SER A 15 -11.37 -1.93 -10.10
CA SER A 15 -12.52 -1.21 -9.55
C SER A 15 -12.19 0.25 -9.27
N ILE A 16 -13.23 1.12 -9.31
CA ILE A 16 -13.10 2.57 -9.04
C ILE A 16 -12.55 2.85 -7.63
N GLY A 17 -12.76 1.93 -6.67
CA GLY A 17 -12.22 2.05 -5.32
C GLY A 17 -10.71 1.86 -5.23
N ASN A 18 -10.09 1.15 -6.19
CA ASN A 18 -8.65 0.99 -6.25
C ASN A 18 -8.00 2.27 -6.79
N GLN A 19 -6.91 2.66 -6.17
CA GLN A 19 -6.15 3.87 -6.52
C GLN A 19 -4.65 3.62 -6.42
N ASP A 20 -3.87 4.61 -6.85
CA ASP A 20 -2.41 4.64 -6.77
C ASP A 20 -1.74 3.46 -7.51
N ALA A 21 -2.30 3.17 -8.70
CA ALA A 21 -1.73 2.17 -9.59
C ALA A 21 -0.24 2.47 -9.85
N SER A 22 0.62 1.46 -9.73
CA SER A 22 2.06 1.61 -9.87
C SER A 22 2.73 0.30 -10.27
N ALA A 23 3.97 0.40 -10.75
CA ALA A 23 4.81 -0.77 -10.99
C ALA A 23 6.23 -0.52 -10.49
N ALA A 24 6.87 -1.59 -10.02
CA ALA A 24 8.27 -1.62 -9.63
C ALA A 24 8.92 -2.89 -10.17
N LEU A 25 10.11 -2.75 -10.75
CA LEU A 25 10.89 -3.87 -11.26
C LEU A 25 12.15 -4.06 -10.41
N ILE A 26 12.33 -5.28 -9.94
CA ILE A 26 13.49 -5.71 -9.15
C ILE A 26 14.28 -6.73 -9.98
N LYS A 27 15.60 -6.60 -9.99
CA LYS A 27 16.53 -7.56 -10.55
C LYS A 27 17.49 -8.03 -9.46
N ASN A 28 17.54 -9.31 -9.16
CA ASN A 28 18.48 -9.90 -8.18
C ASN A 28 18.51 -9.14 -6.83
N SER A 29 17.34 -8.75 -6.32
CA SER A 29 17.14 -7.95 -5.09
C SER A 29 17.49 -6.45 -5.20
N GLU A 30 17.84 -5.93 -6.38
CA GLU A 30 18.06 -4.50 -6.62
C GLU A 30 16.88 -3.88 -7.35
N ILE A 31 16.44 -2.70 -6.91
CA ILE A 31 15.36 -1.94 -7.58
C ILE A 31 15.93 -1.34 -8.86
N VAL A 32 15.43 -1.79 -10.01
CA VAL A 32 15.80 -1.26 -11.34
C VAL A 32 15.04 0.02 -11.65
N SER A 33 13.73 0.00 -11.38
CA SER A 33 12.83 1.14 -11.61
C SER A 33 11.54 0.98 -10.84
N ALA A 34 10.92 2.12 -10.51
CA ALA A 34 9.56 2.19 -9.95
C ALA A 34 8.88 3.47 -10.42
N VAL A 35 7.60 3.42 -10.71
CA VAL A 35 6.81 4.58 -11.14
C VAL A 35 5.33 4.38 -10.86
N GLU A 36 4.66 5.47 -10.46
CA GLU A 36 3.21 5.55 -10.35
C GLU A 36 2.57 5.80 -11.71
N GLU A 37 1.46 5.13 -12.00
CA GLU A 37 0.71 5.28 -13.25
C GLU A 37 0.25 6.73 -13.44
N GLU A 38 -0.16 7.41 -12.38
CA GLU A 38 -0.60 8.80 -12.44
C GLU A 38 0.42 9.75 -13.06
N ARG A 39 1.72 9.48 -12.90
CA ARG A 39 2.80 10.30 -13.47
C ARG A 39 2.83 10.21 -14.99
N LEU A 40 2.44 9.07 -15.52
CA LEU A 40 2.46 8.78 -16.96
C LEU A 40 1.13 9.14 -17.63
N VAL A 41 -0.01 8.77 -17.02
CA VAL A 41 -1.36 9.05 -17.56
C VAL A 41 -1.86 10.46 -17.23
N ARG A 42 -1.22 11.17 -16.28
CA ARG A 42 -1.60 12.52 -15.81
C ARG A 42 -2.99 12.59 -15.18
N VAL A 43 -3.44 11.48 -14.61
CA VAL A 43 -4.69 11.37 -13.85
C VAL A 43 -4.36 11.09 -12.40
N LYS A 44 -4.64 12.05 -11.50
CA LYS A 44 -4.32 11.94 -10.08
C LYS A 44 -4.93 10.66 -9.47
N HIS A 45 -4.14 9.93 -8.69
CA HIS A 45 -4.46 8.64 -8.09
C HIS A 45 -4.71 7.49 -9.07
N ALA A 46 -4.74 7.72 -10.40
CA ALA A 46 -5.03 6.70 -11.40
C ALA A 46 -6.16 5.74 -10.98
N ARG A 47 -7.28 6.30 -10.44
CA ARG A 47 -8.39 5.52 -9.86
C ARG A 47 -9.01 4.58 -10.88
N GLY A 48 -9.21 3.32 -10.48
CA GLY A 48 -9.76 2.27 -11.33
C GLY A 48 -8.86 1.88 -12.51
N MET A 49 -7.58 2.26 -12.46
CA MET A 49 -6.60 1.92 -13.49
C MET A 49 -5.69 0.79 -13.02
N PHE A 50 -5.34 -0.06 -13.97
CA PHE A 50 -4.26 -1.02 -13.82
C PHE A 50 -2.97 -0.42 -14.40
N PRO A 51 -1.77 -0.70 -13.86
CA PRO A 51 -0.54 0.04 -14.13
C PRO A 51 0.11 -0.29 -15.48
N LYS A 52 -0.62 -0.13 -16.60
CA LYS A 52 -0.14 -0.48 -17.95
C LYS A 52 1.12 0.29 -18.35
N GLN A 53 1.08 1.62 -18.24
CA GLN A 53 2.21 2.46 -18.66
C GLN A 53 3.38 2.33 -17.69
N SER A 54 3.11 2.15 -16.40
CA SER A 54 4.13 1.91 -15.40
C SER A 54 4.88 0.60 -15.65
N VAL A 55 4.17 -0.47 -16.00
CA VAL A 55 4.79 -1.75 -16.41
C VAL A 55 5.65 -1.55 -17.67
N GLN A 56 5.13 -0.90 -18.71
CA GLN A 56 5.88 -0.61 -19.93
C GLN A 56 7.14 0.20 -19.65
N PHE A 57 7.04 1.21 -18.79
CA PHE A 57 8.16 2.02 -18.37
C PHE A 57 9.24 1.18 -17.67
N CYS A 58 8.85 0.33 -16.71
CA CYS A 58 9.78 -0.51 -15.97
C CYS A 58 10.52 -1.50 -16.90
N LEU A 59 9.80 -2.17 -17.79
CA LEU A 59 10.40 -3.10 -18.77
C LEU A 59 11.36 -2.37 -19.70
N SER A 60 10.96 -1.20 -20.23
CA SER A 60 11.78 -0.38 -21.11
C SER A 60 13.07 0.09 -20.45
N LYS A 61 13.01 0.51 -19.17
CA LYS A 61 14.19 0.93 -18.40
C LYS A 61 15.22 -0.19 -18.22
N ALA A 62 14.74 -1.43 -18.07
CA ALA A 62 15.61 -2.61 -17.96
C ALA A 62 16.07 -3.17 -19.32
N GLY A 63 15.49 -2.71 -20.43
CA GLY A 63 15.75 -3.25 -21.77
C GLY A 63 15.26 -4.69 -21.96
N ILE A 64 14.19 -5.07 -21.26
CA ILE A 64 13.62 -6.42 -21.27
C ILE A 64 12.16 -6.41 -21.75
N THR A 65 11.61 -7.60 -21.96
CA THR A 65 10.19 -7.83 -22.24
C THR A 65 9.51 -8.51 -21.04
N ILE A 66 8.19 -8.58 -21.05
CA ILE A 66 7.44 -9.28 -20.00
C ILE A 66 7.78 -10.78 -19.94
N LYS A 67 8.28 -11.38 -21.01
CA LYS A 67 8.69 -12.79 -21.06
C LYS A 67 9.99 -13.06 -20.27
N ASP A 68 10.75 -12.03 -19.98
CA ASP A 68 11.99 -12.11 -19.21
C ASP A 68 11.72 -11.99 -17.69
N VAL A 69 10.50 -11.63 -17.30
CA VAL A 69 10.06 -11.50 -15.89
C VAL A 69 9.71 -12.90 -15.36
N ASP A 70 10.33 -13.31 -14.26
CA ASP A 70 10.09 -14.60 -13.65
C ASP A 70 8.82 -14.60 -12.78
N TYR A 71 8.60 -13.53 -12.01
CA TYR A 71 7.47 -13.40 -11.08
C TYR A 71 6.78 -12.05 -11.20
N LEU A 72 5.45 -12.08 -11.10
CA LEU A 72 4.60 -10.91 -10.94
C LEU A 72 4.02 -10.93 -9.52
N ALA A 73 4.37 -9.92 -8.70
CA ALA A 73 3.87 -9.77 -7.34
C ALA A 73 2.70 -8.78 -7.29
N PHE A 74 1.61 -9.15 -6.61
CA PHE A 74 0.44 -8.31 -6.42
C PHE A 74 0.06 -8.23 -4.93
N HIS A 75 -0.34 -7.05 -4.46
CA HIS A 75 -0.42 -6.66 -3.05
C HIS A 75 -1.72 -7.03 -2.33
N THR A 76 -2.43 -8.03 -2.75
CA THR A 76 -3.62 -8.55 -2.03
C THR A 76 -3.75 -10.04 -2.20
N ASP A 77 -4.34 -10.70 -1.23
CA ASP A 77 -4.61 -12.13 -1.24
C ASP A 77 -6.09 -12.48 -0.96
N THR A 78 -6.97 -11.47 -0.88
CA THR A 78 -8.37 -11.64 -0.45
C THR A 78 -9.42 -11.38 -1.53
N TYR A 79 -9.05 -10.89 -2.72
CA TYR A 79 -10.01 -10.68 -3.81
C TYR A 79 -10.28 -11.96 -4.59
N ASP A 80 -11.55 -12.31 -4.74
CA ASP A 80 -11.98 -13.41 -5.60
C ASP A 80 -11.57 -13.15 -7.05
N ASN A 81 -11.14 -14.21 -7.76
CA ASN A 81 -10.75 -14.20 -9.18
C ASN A 81 -9.58 -13.28 -9.56
N ILE A 82 -8.87 -12.66 -8.60
CA ILE A 82 -7.81 -11.68 -8.90
C ILE A 82 -6.69 -12.28 -9.77
N ILE A 83 -6.39 -13.57 -9.63
CA ILE A 83 -5.36 -14.25 -10.43
C ILE A 83 -5.80 -14.33 -11.90
N GLU A 84 -7.06 -14.68 -12.16
CA GLU A 84 -7.63 -14.75 -13.50
C GLU A 84 -7.67 -13.36 -14.14
N ASP A 85 -8.15 -12.35 -13.41
CA ASP A 85 -8.22 -10.97 -13.89
C ASP A 85 -6.83 -10.42 -14.26
N ILE A 86 -5.81 -10.69 -13.41
CA ILE A 86 -4.42 -10.31 -13.72
C ILE A 86 -3.91 -11.05 -14.94
N LYS A 87 -4.14 -12.36 -15.05
CA LYS A 87 -3.71 -13.16 -16.21
C LYS A 87 -4.31 -12.64 -17.51
N ASP A 88 -5.61 -12.38 -17.53
CA ASP A 88 -6.32 -11.89 -18.71
C ASP A 88 -5.80 -10.52 -19.11
N TYR A 89 -5.61 -9.61 -18.14
CA TYR A 89 -5.06 -8.30 -18.39
C TYR A 89 -3.63 -8.36 -18.95
N MET A 90 -2.76 -9.14 -18.32
CA MET A 90 -1.35 -9.26 -18.75
C MET A 90 -1.25 -9.90 -20.13
N ASN A 91 -2.01 -10.96 -20.40
CA ASN A 91 -2.04 -11.61 -21.72
C ASN A 91 -2.56 -10.68 -22.79
N PHE A 92 -3.63 -9.92 -22.52
CA PHE A 92 -4.22 -8.98 -23.48
C PHE A 92 -3.27 -7.83 -23.84
N HIS A 93 -2.60 -7.24 -22.84
CA HIS A 93 -1.78 -6.04 -23.06
C HIS A 93 -0.31 -6.32 -23.37
N PHE A 94 0.21 -7.45 -22.89
CA PHE A 94 1.65 -7.77 -22.97
C PHE A 94 1.95 -9.11 -23.67
N GLY A 95 0.90 -9.90 -23.98
CA GLY A 95 1.02 -11.18 -24.67
C GLY A 95 1.61 -12.31 -23.82
N HIS A 96 1.83 -12.09 -22.52
CA HIS A 96 2.34 -13.06 -21.58
C HIS A 96 2.05 -12.62 -20.14
N CYS A 97 1.80 -13.58 -19.25
CA CYS A 97 1.70 -13.36 -17.83
C CYS A 97 2.76 -14.19 -17.09
N PRO A 98 3.66 -13.55 -16.32
CA PRO A 98 4.59 -14.25 -15.44
C PRO A 98 3.89 -15.06 -14.35
N GLU A 99 4.63 -15.89 -13.61
CA GLU A 99 4.09 -16.57 -12.43
C GLU A 99 3.62 -15.56 -11.37
N ILE A 100 2.33 -15.60 -11.02
CA ILE A 100 1.74 -14.63 -10.07
C ILE A 100 2.03 -15.07 -8.64
N LYS A 101 2.47 -14.10 -7.82
CA LYS A 101 2.62 -14.23 -6.36
C LYS A 101 1.74 -13.20 -5.68
N LEU A 102 0.72 -13.63 -4.96
CA LEU A 102 -0.09 -12.76 -4.11
C LEU A 102 0.65 -12.51 -2.80
N VAL A 103 0.66 -11.27 -2.36
CA VAL A 103 1.32 -10.82 -1.13
C VAL A 103 0.28 -10.10 -0.28
N ASN A 104 0.13 -10.49 0.99
CA ASN A 104 -0.75 -9.79 1.89
C ASN A 104 -0.44 -8.28 1.91
N HIS A 105 -1.47 -7.46 1.86
CA HIS A 105 -1.38 -6.00 1.72
C HIS A 105 -0.42 -5.36 2.75
N HIS A 106 -0.61 -5.64 4.02
CA HIS A 106 0.26 -5.09 5.06
C HIS A 106 1.66 -5.69 5.08
N MET A 107 1.85 -6.90 4.55
CA MET A 107 3.18 -7.45 4.34
C MET A 107 3.88 -6.72 3.19
N ALA A 108 3.17 -6.37 2.11
CA ALA A 108 3.73 -5.55 1.03
C ALA A 108 4.23 -4.18 1.56
N HIS A 109 3.46 -3.50 2.41
CA HIS A 109 3.93 -2.30 3.09
C HIS A 109 5.16 -2.56 3.96
N ALA A 110 5.15 -3.63 4.76
CA ALA A 110 6.25 -3.94 5.67
C ALA A 110 7.56 -4.29 4.94
N CYS A 111 7.48 -4.76 3.68
CA CYS A 111 8.65 -5.07 2.85
C CYS A 111 9.54 -3.86 2.56
N MET A 112 9.08 -2.62 2.78
CA MET A 112 9.92 -1.41 2.73
C MET A 112 11.10 -1.49 3.71
N TYR A 113 10.99 -2.29 4.77
CA TYR A 113 12.10 -2.59 5.67
C TYR A 113 13.32 -3.18 4.93
N LEU A 114 13.10 -4.05 3.94
CA LEU A 114 14.18 -4.74 3.22
C LEU A 114 15.07 -3.79 2.40
N VAL A 115 14.58 -2.59 2.10
CA VAL A 115 15.33 -1.54 1.37
C VAL A 115 15.66 -0.34 2.26
N SER A 116 15.36 -0.39 3.56
CA SER A 116 15.57 0.71 4.51
C SER A 116 17.02 0.87 4.96
N GLY A 117 17.84 -0.17 4.79
CA GLY A 117 19.21 -0.22 5.31
C GLY A 117 19.31 -0.59 6.80
N PHE A 118 18.23 -0.90 7.49
CA PHE A 118 18.26 -1.39 8.87
C PHE A 118 18.47 -2.91 8.92
N ASP A 119 19.39 -3.39 9.75
CA ASP A 119 19.57 -4.82 10.03
C ASP A 119 18.46 -5.40 10.90
N GLU A 120 17.91 -4.58 11.79
CA GLU A 120 16.79 -4.93 12.67
C GLU A 120 15.92 -3.70 12.93
N ALA A 121 14.58 -3.84 12.88
CA ALA A 121 13.64 -2.76 13.13
C ALA A 121 12.27 -3.26 13.62
N LYS A 122 11.57 -2.41 14.39
CA LYS A 122 10.13 -2.49 14.54
C LYS A 122 9.49 -1.78 13.35
N ILE A 123 8.55 -2.47 12.70
CA ILE A 123 7.88 -1.99 11.48
C ILE A 123 6.40 -1.79 11.81
N LEU A 124 5.95 -0.54 11.74
CA LEU A 124 4.55 -0.19 11.91
C LEU A 124 3.94 0.14 10.54
N THR A 125 2.86 -0.54 10.18
CA THR A 125 2.07 -0.19 9.01
C THR A 125 0.71 0.31 9.46
N ILE A 126 0.28 1.44 8.92
CA ILE A 126 -1.04 2.03 9.19
C ILE A 126 -1.66 2.37 7.85
N ASP A 127 -2.88 1.90 7.63
CA ASP A 127 -3.61 2.11 6.39
C ASP A 127 -5.12 2.31 6.67
N TYR A 128 -5.86 2.65 5.63
CA TYR A 128 -7.32 2.66 5.65
C TYR A 128 -7.85 1.25 5.87
N SER A 129 -7.58 0.35 4.95
CA SER A 129 -7.81 -1.09 5.06
C SER A 129 -7.18 -1.83 3.87
N GLY A 130 -6.54 -2.95 4.13
CA GLY A 130 -6.09 -3.90 3.11
C GLY A 130 -6.15 -5.32 3.64
N ASP A 131 -6.79 -6.23 2.89
CA ASP A 131 -7.00 -7.63 3.28
C ASP A 131 -7.70 -7.78 4.65
N GLY A 132 -8.66 -6.85 4.97
CA GLY A 132 -9.38 -6.82 6.25
C GLY A 132 -8.57 -6.35 7.45
N ILE A 133 -7.34 -5.95 7.25
CA ILE A 133 -6.40 -5.43 8.26
C ILE A 133 -6.19 -3.92 8.01
N CYS A 134 -5.99 -3.16 9.07
CA CYS A 134 -5.77 -1.71 8.98
C CYS A 134 -4.47 -1.24 9.64
N THR A 135 -3.91 -2.01 10.56
CA THR A 135 -2.64 -1.68 11.22
C THR A 135 -1.91 -2.96 11.57
N THR A 136 -0.59 -3.00 11.33
CA THR A 136 0.25 -4.10 11.82
C THR A 136 1.49 -3.59 12.53
N LEU A 137 1.94 -4.33 13.54
CA LEU A 137 3.26 -4.21 14.12
C LEU A 137 4.06 -5.44 13.75
N ASN A 138 5.21 -5.24 13.13
CA ASN A 138 6.08 -6.32 12.71
C ASN A 138 7.49 -6.15 13.28
N GLN A 139 8.26 -7.22 13.28
CA GLN A 139 9.69 -7.25 13.56
C GLN A 139 10.41 -7.62 12.27
N GLY A 140 11.28 -6.73 11.79
CA GLY A 140 12.27 -7.04 10.77
C GLY A 140 13.59 -7.45 11.42
N LYS A 141 14.22 -8.51 10.90
CA LYS A 141 15.56 -8.95 11.28
C LYS A 141 16.23 -9.68 10.12
N GLY A 142 17.32 -9.10 9.60
CA GLY A 142 17.95 -9.56 8.37
C GLY A 142 16.95 -9.53 7.21
N ASP A 143 16.72 -10.65 6.57
CA ASP A 143 15.76 -10.83 5.44
C ASP A 143 14.36 -11.26 5.88
N LYS A 144 14.08 -11.35 7.19
CA LYS A 144 12.81 -11.84 7.72
C LYS A 144 11.96 -10.73 8.32
N ILE A 145 10.68 -10.78 8.02
CA ILE A 145 9.65 -9.94 8.63
C ILE A 145 8.66 -10.87 9.34
N THR A 146 8.48 -10.64 10.64
CA THR A 146 7.55 -11.42 11.47
C THR A 146 6.47 -10.50 12.00
N ARG A 147 5.20 -10.84 11.74
CA ARG A 147 4.06 -10.10 12.30
C ARG A 147 3.94 -10.38 13.80
N LEU A 148 3.92 -9.33 14.60
CA LEU A 148 3.76 -9.39 16.05
C LEU A 148 2.33 -9.11 16.48
N LYS A 149 1.65 -8.19 15.79
CA LYS A 149 0.29 -7.75 16.11
C LYS A 149 -0.41 -7.19 14.89
N GLU A 150 -1.72 -7.35 14.85
CA GLU A 150 -2.58 -6.75 13.84
C GLU A 150 -3.84 -6.16 14.47
N TYR A 151 -4.38 -5.14 13.81
CA TYR A 151 -5.68 -4.56 14.09
C TYR A 151 -6.53 -4.68 12.83
N LYS A 152 -7.76 -5.11 13.02
CA LYS A 152 -8.73 -5.29 11.94
C LYS A 152 -9.73 -4.14 11.95
N THR A 153 -10.40 -3.93 10.83
CA THR A 153 -11.57 -3.08 10.76
C THR A 153 -12.59 -3.57 11.81
N PRO A 154 -13.19 -2.68 12.61
CA PRO A 154 -13.30 -1.23 12.41
C PRO A 154 -12.21 -0.37 13.09
N ASN A 155 -11.24 -0.93 13.78
CA ASN A 155 -10.21 -0.15 14.48
C ASN A 155 -9.17 0.46 13.53
N SER A 156 -9.63 1.16 12.48
CA SER A 156 -8.74 1.77 11.48
C SER A 156 -8.42 3.22 11.80
N LEU A 157 -7.14 3.50 12.07
CA LEU A 157 -6.63 4.86 12.19
C LEU A 157 -6.70 5.63 10.87
N GLY A 158 -6.56 4.94 9.73
CA GLY A 158 -6.72 5.55 8.41
C GLY A 158 -8.15 6.01 8.16
N VAL A 159 -9.16 5.17 8.47
CA VAL A 159 -10.58 5.56 8.41
C VAL A 159 -10.87 6.72 9.36
N PHE A 160 -10.37 6.65 10.60
CA PHE A 160 -10.53 7.75 11.56
C PHE A 160 -9.97 9.06 11.00
N TYR A 161 -8.77 9.03 10.41
CA TYR A 161 -8.16 10.22 9.82
C TYR A 161 -8.93 10.75 8.62
N ALA A 162 -9.45 9.88 7.76
CA ALA A 162 -10.29 10.24 6.62
C ALA A 162 -11.61 10.91 7.07
N ILE A 163 -12.27 10.36 8.10
CA ILE A 163 -13.48 10.95 8.68
C ILE A 163 -13.19 12.33 9.29
N MET A 164 -12.08 12.48 10.02
CA MET A 164 -11.67 13.78 10.56
C MET A 164 -11.35 14.78 9.46
N THR A 165 -10.77 14.32 8.36
CA THR A 165 -10.52 15.15 7.16
C THR A 165 -11.84 15.70 6.62
N GLN A 166 -12.86 14.86 6.48
CA GLN A 166 -14.18 15.27 6.04
C GLN A 166 -14.86 16.21 7.05
N PHE A 167 -14.77 15.92 8.35
CA PHE A 167 -15.31 16.77 9.41
C PHE A 167 -14.73 18.18 9.38
N LEU A 168 -13.47 18.34 9.04
CA LEU A 168 -12.80 19.63 8.88
C LEU A 168 -13.14 20.34 7.54
N GLY A 169 -14.03 19.77 6.71
CA GLY A 169 -14.49 20.38 5.46
C GLY A 169 -13.60 20.09 4.24
N PHE A 170 -12.67 19.15 4.37
CA PHE A 170 -11.82 18.69 3.27
C PHE A 170 -12.37 17.43 2.63
N LYS A 171 -11.81 17.04 1.49
CA LYS A 171 -12.22 15.86 0.75
C LYS A 171 -11.57 14.61 1.36
N MET A 172 -12.37 13.71 1.92
CA MET A 172 -11.95 12.39 2.38
C MET A 172 -11.32 11.59 1.22
N ASP A 173 -10.33 10.76 1.53
CA ASP A 173 -9.54 9.94 0.60
C ASP A 173 -8.78 10.76 -0.47
N SER A 174 -8.44 12.01 -0.15
CA SER A 174 -7.71 12.90 -1.07
C SER A 174 -6.96 14.03 -0.39
N ASP A 175 -7.48 14.57 0.70
CA ASP A 175 -7.00 15.83 1.30
C ASP A 175 -6.38 15.64 2.70
N GLU A 176 -6.11 14.41 3.13
CA GLU A 176 -5.52 14.08 4.44
C GLU A 176 -4.20 14.83 4.66
N TYR A 177 -3.41 15.00 3.61
CA TYR A 177 -2.16 15.78 3.64
C TYR A 177 -2.38 17.26 3.98
N LYS A 178 -3.55 17.81 3.63
CA LYS A 178 -3.90 19.21 4.00
C LYS A 178 -4.17 19.31 5.48
N VAL A 179 -4.84 18.32 6.07
CA VAL A 179 -5.07 18.24 7.52
C VAL A 179 -3.75 18.09 8.26
N MET A 180 -2.82 17.27 7.76
CA MET A 180 -1.46 17.17 8.30
C MET A 180 -0.76 18.53 8.29
N GLY A 181 -0.82 19.28 7.19
CA GLY A 181 -0.26 20.63 7.11
C GLY A 181 -0.94 21.62 8.07
N LEU A 182 -2.28 21.52 8.19
CA LEU A 182 -3.08 22.39 9.07
C LEU A 182 -2.74 22.16 10.55
N SER A 183 -2.38 20.96 10.94
CA SER A 183 -2.05 20.60 12.33
C SER A 183 -0.94 21.47 12.93
N ALA A 184 -0.01 21.97 12.10
CA ALA A 184 1.06 22.86 12.55
C ALA A 184 0.57 24.23 13.10
N TYR A 185 -0.66 24.62 12.76
CA TYR A 185 -1.28 25.87 13.21
C TYR A 185 -2.22 25.66 14.41
N GLY A 186 -2.42 24.40 14.81
CA GLY A 186 -3.26 24.04 15.94
C GLY A 186 -2.67 24.53 17.28
N LYS A 187 -3.56 24.71 18.25
CA LYS A 187 -3.20 25.01 19.63
C LYS A 187 -3.73 23.90 20.52
N ASP A 188 -3.04 23.65 21.61
CA ASP A 188 -3.50 22.69 22.61
C ASP A 188 -4.82 23.18 23.24
N ASP A 189 -5.81 22.29 23.28
CA ASP A 189 -7.14 22.53 23.87
C ASP A 189 -7.55 21.31 24.69
N SER A 190 -7.51 21.47 26.03
CA SER A 190 -7.81 20.38 26.97
C SER A 190 -9.20 19.80 26.80
N LYS A 191 -10.22 20.63 26.46
CA LYS A 191 -11.60 20.17 26.27
C LYS A 191 -11.75 19.35 24.98
N LEU A 192 -10.99 19.73 23.94
CA LEU A 192 -10.95 18.96 22.70
C LEU A 192 -10.22 17.63 22.94
N ASN A 193 -9.10 17.64 23.66
CA ASN A 193 -8.34 16.46 24.00
C ASN A 193 -9.20 15.44 24.78
N GLU A 194 -9.96 15.89 25.78
CA GLU A 194 -10.89 15.04 26.52
C GLU A 194 -11.97 14.39 25.62
N LYS A 195 -12.40 15.08 24.56
CA LYS A 195 -13.35 14.51 23.55
C LYS A 195 -12.64 13.50 22.67
N MET A 196 -11.42 13.80 22.24
CA MET A 196 -10.64 12.88 21.39
C MET A 196 -10.27 11.60 22.16
N ASP A 197 -9.98 11.67 23.45
CA ASP A 197 -9.73 10.51 24.31
C ASP A 197 -10.95 9.58 24.46
N LYS A 198 -12.18 10.08 24.21
CA LYS A 198 -13.39 9.25 24.15
C LYS A 198 -13.52 8.49 22.84
N ILE A 199 -12.91 9.00 21.77
CA ILE A 199 -12.91 8.39 20.44
C ILE A 199 -11.77 7.40 20.30
N LEU A 200 -10.54 7.84 20.61
CA LEU A 200 -9.32 7.04 20.51
C LEU A 200 -8.74 6.82 21.91
N LYS A 201 -8.82 5.60 22.42
CA LYS A 201 -8.21 5.20 23.69
C LYS A 201 -6.92 4.45 23.45
N ILE A 202 -5.89 4.80 24.22
CA ILE A 202 -4.59 4.11 24.24
C ILE A 202 -4.35 3.58 25.64
N GLU A 203 -4.44 2.26 25.81
CA GLU A 203 -4.26 1.59 27.10
C GLU A 203 -3.44 0.31 26.91
N ASN A 204 -2.49 0.02 27.80
CA ASN A 204 -1.69 -1.20 27.81
C ASN A 204 -1.03 -1.51 26.46
N ASN A 205 -0.45 -0.49 25.82
CA ASN A 205 0.15 -0.58 24.47
C ASN A 205 -0.82 -1.07 23.38
N LYS A 206 -2.10 -0.80 23.57
CA LYS A 206 -3.16 -1.06 22.56
C LYS A 206 -3.95 0.21 22.37
N TYR A 207 -4.46 0.39 21.16
CA TYR A 207 -5.45 1.42 20.89
C TYR A 207 -6.81 0.78 20.55
N THR A 208 -7.88 1.49 20.83
CA THR A 208 -9.25 1.16 20.42
C THR A 208 -9.96 2.42 19.95
N LEU A 209 -10.69 2.30 18.87
CA LEU A 209 -11.59 3.34 18.39
C LEU A 209 -13.02 3.07 18.88
N ASN A 210 -13.69 4.10 19.37
CA ASN A 210 -15.07 4.00 19.80
C ASN A 210 -16.00 4.37 18.64
N GLU A 211 -16.43 3.37 17.89
CA GLU A 211 -17.29 3.49 16.72
C GLU A 211 -18.64 4.19 16.96
N LYS A 212 -19.07 4.28 18.22
CA LYS A 212 -20.34 4.94 18.57
C LYS A 212 -20.24 6.47 18.62
N VAL A 213 -19.05 7.01 18.42
CA VAL A 213 -18.76 8.44 18.61
C VAL A 213 -18.28 9.11 17.30
N TYR A 214 -17.97 8.34 16.27
CA TYR A 214 -17.55 8.86 14.96
C TYR A 214 -18.30 8.17 13.82
#